data_a62f90d660e0448df8ecf3fdb994e047
#
_entry.id   a62f90d660e0448df8ecf3fdb994e047
#
_cell.length_a   1.000
_cell.length_b   1.000
_cell.length_c   1.000
_cell.angle_alpha   90.00
_cell.angle_beta   90.00
_cell.angle_gamma   90.00
#
_symmetry.space_group_name_H-M   'P 1'
#
loop_
_entity.id
_entity.type
_entity.pdbx_description
1 polymer ?
#
loop_
_entity_poly.entity_id
_entity_poly.type
_entity_poly.pdbx_seq_one_letter_code
_entity_poly.pdbx_strand_id
1 'polypeptide(L)'
;MSGSWVLANKVSVETEIKRSRFLCTLWPIQSLAEGQQIIRQQKQQHPQAGHVCSAMLLPAEPTGQPQAFSDDGEPAGTAGKPMLAVLQGSGMVGLCAGVVRYYGGIQLGTGGLVRAYSDVVRQALTLAEREFIPVWHQASLLVPYAVFEAMQKQWQNRWLIDQQEFGQQVRLIVRVAQSEQQEFEQQFMQTIVRLKEPQATLTWHHLPEQDS
;
A
#
# COMPACT_ATOMS: atom_id res chain seq x y z
N MET A 1 -14.17 2.35 -4.94
CA MET A 1 -12.81 2.83 -5.29
C MET A 1 -11.91 1.62 -5.31
N SER A 2 -11.32 1.30 -6.46
CA SER A 2 -10.36 0.19 -6.58
C SER A 2 -8.96 0.73 -6.30
N GLY A 3 -8.34 0.26 -5.23
CA GLY A 3 -7.02 0.69 -4.79
C GLY A 3 -6.82 0.39 -3.32
N SER A 4 -5.65 0.73 -2.82
CA SER A 4 -5.25 0.44 -1.44
C SER A 4 -4.75 1.70 -0.75
N TRP A 5 -5.07 1.82 0.53
CA TRP A 5 -4.42 2.78 1.39
C TRP A 5 -3.09 2.21 1.87
N VAL A 6 -2.05 3.00 1.74
CA VAL A 6 -0.70 2.65 2.20
C VAL A 6 -0.18 3.70 3.19
N LEU A 7 0.86 3.35 3.91
CA LEU A 7 1.58 4.28 4.77
C LEU A 7 2.47 5.19 3.92
N ALA A 8 2.27 6.50 3.97
CA ALA A 8 3.06 7.45 3.20
C ALA A 8 4.51 7.58 3.71
N ASN A 9 4.70 7.58 5.03
CA ASN A 9 6.00 7.79 5.67
C ASN A 9 6.16 6.92 6.91
N LYS A 10 7.42 6.63 7.28
CA LYS A 10 7.75 5.98 8.55
C LYS A 10 7.22 6.80 9.73
N VAL A 11 6.60 6.10 10.69
CA VAL A 11 6.07 6.70 11.93
C VAL A 11 6.57 5.93 13.14
N SER A 12 6.91 6.64 14.22
CA SER A 12 7.37 6.03 15.47
C SER A 12 6.69 6.66 16.69
N VAL A 13 6.35 5.80 17.65
CA VAL A 13 5.80 6.21 18.96
C VAL A 13 6.48 5.43 20.09
N GLU A 14 6.53 6.01 21.26
CA GLU A 14 6.99 5.34 22.47
C GLU A 14 5.93 5.45 23.55
N THR A 15 5.71 4.35 24.27
CA THR A 15 4.77 4.28 25.39
C THR A 15 5.36 3.48 26.53
N GLU A 16 5.17 3.94 27.76
CA GLU A 16 5.54 3.20 28.95
C GLU A 16 4.30 2.58 29.62
N ILE A 17 4.35 1.28 29.88
CA ILE A 17 3.27 0.52 30.54
C ILE A 17 3.89 -0.32 31.65
N LYS A 18 3.53 -0.07 32.91
CA LYS A 18 4.10 -0.76 34.07
C LYS A 18 5.64 -0.81 34.04
N ARG A 19 6.27 0.32 33.81
CA ARG A 19 7.73 0.50 33.65
C ARG A 19 8.37 -0.20 32.45
N SER A 20 7.63 -1.02 31.70
CA SER A 20 8.11 -1.53 30.41
C SER A 20 7.95 -0.47 29.33
N ARG A 21 9.02 -0.22 28.54
CA ARG A 21 9.00 0.71 27.42
C ARG A 21 8.72 -0.06 26.13
N PHE A 22 7.77 0.44 25.36
CA PHE A 22 7.37 -0.09 24.06
C PHE A 22 7.62 0.97 22.99
N LEU A 23 8.55 0.71 22.08
CA LEU A 23 8.82 1.56 20.92
C LEU A 23 8.23 0.90 19.69
N CYS A 24 7.15 1.47 19.18
CA CYS A 24 6.53 1.00 17.95
C CYS A 24 6.98 1.86 16.78
N THR A 25 7.41 1.23 15.71
CA THR A 25 7.64 1.90 14.43
C THR A 25 6.88 1.19 13.34
N LEU A 26 6.22 1.98 12.49
CA LEU A 26 5.58 1.54 11.25
C LEU A 26 6.48 1.95 10.07
N TRP A 27 6.67 1.05 9.12
CA TRP A 27 7.38 1.29 7.86
C TRP A 27 6.50 0.90 6.68
N PRO A 28 6.50 1.68 5.59
CA PRO A 28 6.00 1.20 4.31
C PRO A 28 6.93 0.09 3.81
N ILE A 29 6.37 -0.98 3.26
CA ILE A 29 7.10 -2.11 2.69
C ILE A 29 6.43 -2.58 1.39
N GLN A 30 7.25 -3.08 0.46
CA GLN A 30 6.79 -3.66 -0.79
C GLN A 30 6.84 -5.20 -0.77
N SER A 31 7.61 -5.80 0.15
CA SER A 31 7.70 -7.25 0.28
C SER A 31 7.88 -7.70 1.74
N LEU A 32 7.53 -8.96 2.04
CA LEU A 32 7.79 -9.55 3.36
C LEU A 32 9.30 -9.65 3.64
N ALA A 33 10.12 -9.85 2.61
CA ALA A 33 11.57 -9.92 2.73
C ALA A 33 12.17 -8.59 3.19
N GLU A 34 11.69 -7.47 2.64
CA GLU A 34 12.05 -6.13 3.07
C GLU A 34 11.67 -5.90 4.54
N GLY A 35 10.44 -6.22 4.92
CA GLY A 35 9.98 -6.11 6.31
C GLY A 35 10.84 -6.92 7.27
N GLN A 36 11.21 -8.16 6.90
CA GLN A 36 12.11 -9.00 7.70
C GLN A 36 13.51 -8.38 7.84
N GLN A 37 14.02 -7.74 6.79
CA GLN A 37 15.31 -7.03 6.85
C GLN A 37 15.25 -5.85 7.81
N ILE A 38 14.17 -5.05 7.76
CA ILE A 38 13.92 -3.95 8.69
C ILE A 38 13.91 -4.44 10.13
N ILE A 39 13.21 -5.53 10.43
CA ILE A 39 13.15 -6.09 11.79
C ILE A 39 14.52 -6.60 12.25
N ARG A 40 15.32 -7.23 11.38
CA ARG A 40 16.72 -7.59 11.71
C ARG A 40 17.56 -6.37 12.08
N GLN A 41 17.41 -5.26 11.34
CA GLN A 41 18.11 -4.01 11.66
C GLN A 41 17.66 -3.44 13.00
N GLN A 42 16.35 -3.47 13.30
CA GLN A 42 15.83 -3.05 14.60
C GLN A 42 16.42 -3.85 15.76
N LYS A 43 16.56 -5.17 15.61
CA LYS A 43 17.23 -6.01 16.62
C LYS A 43 18.67 -5.61 16.85
N GLN A 44 19.42 -5.27 15.80
CA GLN A 44 20.79 -4.80 15.88
C GLN A 44 20.90 -3.43 16.55
N GLN A 45 19.95 -2.53 16.30
CA GLN A 45 19.92 -1.19 16.92
C GLN A 45 19.49 -1.22 18.40
N HIS A 46 18.80 -2.26 18.83
CA HIS A 46 18.27 -2.40 20.18
C HIS A 46 18.79 -3.69 20.89
N PRO A 47 20.12 -3.87 21.03
CA PRO A 47 20.70 -5.12 21.55
C PRO A 47 20.33 -5.43 23.00
N GLN A 48 19.89 -4.42 23.76
CA GLN A 48 19.45 -4.57 25.15
C GLN A 48 17.93 -4.78 25.29
N ALA A 49 17.18 -4.79 24.19
CA ALA A 49 15.75 -5.07 24.23
C ALA A 49 15.52 -6.55 24.56
N GLY A 50 14.49 -6.81 25.36
CA GLY A 50 14.06 -8.20 25.62
C GLY A 50 13.46 -8.84 24.39
N HIS A 51 12.68 -8.08 23.61
CA HIS A 51 11.94 -8.56 22.45
C HIS A 51 11.83 -7.48 21.38
N VAL A 52 11.81 -7.90 20.11
CA VAL A 52 11.48 -7.09 18.94
C VAL A 52 10.41 -7.81 18.14
N CYS A 53 9.17 -7.65 18.58
CA CYS A 53 8.01 -8.29 17.96
C CYS A 53 7.61 -7.58 16.65
N SER A 54 7.01 -8.31 15.71
CA SER A 54 6.66 -7.74 14.42
C SER A 54 5.35 -8.27 13.85
N ALA A 55 4.75 -7.46 12.98
CA ALA A 55 3.65 -7.85 12.12
C ALA A 55 3.78 -7.14 10.76
N MET A 56 3.42 -7.82 9.69
CA MET A 56 3.53 -7.34 8.31
C MET A 56 2.29 -7.70 7.54
N LEU A 57 1.81 -6.78 6.70
CA LEU A 57 0.62 -6.96 5.90
C LEU A 57 0.85 -6.33 4.52
N LEU A 58 0.77 -7.13 3.45
CA LEU A 58 0.88 -6.68 2.07
C LEU A 58 -0.50 -6.56 1.41
N PRO A 59 -0.61 -5.97 0.21
CA PRO A 59 -1.81 -6.03 -0.60
C PRO A 59 -2.26 -7.48 -0.84
N ALA A 60 -3.56 -7.68 -1.06
CA ALA A 60 -4.10 -8.99 -1.39
C ALA A 60 -3.69 -9.37 -2.83
N GLU A 61 -3.26 -10.60 -3.01
CA GLU A 61 -2.97 -11.25 -4.30
C GLU A 61 -4.04 -12.31 -4.61
N PRO A 62 -4.13 -12.82 -5.86
CA PRO A 62 -5.06 -13.89 -6.19
C PRO A 62 -4.89 -15.16 -5.35
N THR A 63 -3.69 -15.41 -4.84
CA THR A 63 -3.33 -16.54 -3.97
C THR A 63 -3.64 -16.31 -2.49
N GLY A 64 -4.03 -15.09 -2.11
CA GLY A 64 -4.32 -14.68 -0.75
C GLY A 64 -3.62 -13.37 -0.38
N GLN A 65 -3.71 -12.97 0.88
CA GLN A 65 -3.05 -11.77 1.39
C GLN A 65 -1.73 -12.15 2.08
N PRO A 66 -0.56 -11.79 1.52
CA PRO A 66 0.72 -12.09 2.16
C PRO A 66 0.84 -11.33 3.49
N GLN A 67 1.16 -12.07 4.54
CA GLN A 67 1.30 -11.54 5.89
C GLN A 67 2.29 -12.36 6.71
N ALA A 68 2.92 -11.73 7.69
CA ALA A 68 3.81 -12.38 8.61
C ALA A 68 3.73 -11.73 10.00
N PHE A 69 4.06 -12.48 11.03
CA PHE A 69 4.20 -11.95 12.39
C PHE A 69 5.20 -12.76 13.22
N SER A 70 5.70 -12.15 14.29
CA SER A 70 6.61 -12.79 15.23
C SER A 70 6.41 -12.24 16.64
N ASP A 71 6.30 -13.14 17.62
CA ASP A 71 6.30 -12.79 19.03
C ASP A 71 7.71 -12.61 19.61
N ASP A 72 8.77 -12.99 18.88
CA ASP A 72 10.19 -12.82 19.27
C ASP A 72 10.50 -13.21 20.72
N GLY A 73 9.98 -14.33 21.16
CA GLY A 73 10.19 -14.86 22.51
C GLY A 73 9.23 -14.34 23.59
N GLU A 74 8.30 -13.45 23.27
CA GLU A 74 7.12 -13.23 24.13
C GLU A 74 6.25 -14.50 24.17
N PRO A 75 5.39 -14.68 25.15
CA PRO A 75 4.44 -15.80 25.18
C PRO A 75 3.64 -15.90 23.88
N ALA A 76 3.51 -17.10 23.33
CA ALA A 76 2.90 -17.32 22.01
C ALA A 76 1.53 -16.62 21.84
N GLY A 77 1.40 -15.85 20.76
CA GLY A 77 0.18 -15.13 20.41
C GLY A 77 -0.11 -13.87 21.22
N THR A 78 0.84 -13.40 22.04
CA THR A 78 0.62 -12.21 22.89
C THR A 78 1.12 -10.91 22.29
N ALA A 79 1.90 -10.96 21.20
CA ALA A 79 2.50 -9.79 20.56
C ALA A 79 2.20 -9.74 19.05
N GLY A 80 2.85 -10.57 18.26
CA GLY A 80 2.81 -10.48 16.80
C GLY A 80 1.40 -10.68 16.23
N LYS A 81 0.65 -11.66 16.68
CA LYS A 81 -0.73 -11.90 16.23
C LYS A 81 -1.68 -10.75 16.59
N PRO A 82 -1.69 -10.20 17.82
CA PRO A 82 -2.44 -9.00 18.16
C PRO A 82 -2.07 -7.78 17.31
N MET A 83 -0.77 -7.56 17.06
CA MET A 83 -0.30 -6.48 16.18
C MET A 83 -0.85 -6.65 14.76
N LEU A 84 -0.78 -7.86 14.19
CA LEU A 84 -1.31 -8.15 12.87
C LEU A 84 -2.81 -7.86 12.77
N ALA A 85 -3.59 -8.27 13.78
CA ALA A 85 -5.02 -7.99 13.83
C ALA A 85 -5.33 -6.47 13.80
N VAL A 86 -4.47 -5.65 14.44
CA VAL A 86 -4.59 -4.18 14.39
C VAL A 86 -4.26 -3.65 13.00
N LEU A 87 -3.21 -4.17 12.34
CA LEU A 87 -2.89 -3.77 10.96
C LEU A 87 -4.03 -4.12 10.00
N GLN A 88 -4.58 -5.32 10.08
CA GLN A 88 -5.73 -5.74 9.26
C GLN A 88 -6.95 -4.82 9.46
N GLY A 89 -7.21 -4.40 10.70
CA GLY A 89 -8.31 -3.47 11.02
C GLY A 89 -8.04 -2.01 10.60
N SER A 90 -6.82 -1.64 10.20
CA SER A 90 -6.47 -0.27 9.82
C SER A 90 -7.00 0.14 8.45
N GLY A 91 -7.29 -0.83 7.58
CA GLY A 91 -7.61 -0.62 6.17
C GLY A 91 -6.39 -0.23 5.31
N MET A 92 -5.17 -0.26 5.86
CA MET A 92 -3.92 -0.06 5.13
C MET A 92 -3.23 -1.38 4.83
N VAL A 93 -2.47 -1.40 3.74
CA VAL A 93 -1.62 -2.52 3.33
C VAL A 93 -0.21 -2.02 2.97
N GLY A 94 0.73 -2.91 2.68
CA GLY A 94 2.10 -2.53 2.36
C GLY A 94 2.82 -1.94 3.56
N LEU A 95 2.62 -2.50 4.77
CA LEU A 95 3.22 -1.98 5.99
C LEU A 95 3.76 -3.06 6.91
N CYS A 96 4.84 -2.70 7.62
CA CYS A 96 5.47 -3.47 8.68
C CYS A 96 5.37 -2.69 9.99
N ALA A 97 4.90 -3.34 11.05
CA ALA A 97 4.99 -2.86 12.42
C ALA A 97 6.08 -3.62 13.17
N GLY A 98 7.03 -2.91 13.78
CA GLY A 98 8.01 -3.45 14.72
C GLY A 98 7.83 -2.82 16.09
N VAL A 99 7.78 -3.63 17.13
CA VAL A 99 7.69 -3.17 18.52
C VAL A 99 8.86 -3.69 19.32
N VAL A 100 9.74 -2.77 19.72
CA VAL A 100 10.85 -3.03 20.63
C VAL A 100 10.36 -2.89 22.06
N ARG A 101 10.57 -3.91 22.88
CA ARG A 101 10.20 -3.87 24.30
C ARG A 101 11.42 -3.96 25.19
N TYR A 102 11.52 -3.00 26.12
CA TYR A 102 12.41 -3.05 27.28
C TYR A 102 11.61 -3.41 28.51
N TYR A 103 11.94 -4.52 29.15
CA TYR A 103 11.24 -4.98 30.34
C TYR A 103 11.51 -4.08 31.55
N GLY A 104 10.46 -3.65 32.23
CA GLY A 104 10.51 -2.74 33.38
C GLY A 104 10.45 -3.42 34.76
N GLY A 105 10.64 -4.73 34.83
CA GLY A 105 10.64 -5.46 36.10
C GLY A 105 9.25 -5.84 36.62
N ILE A 106 8.14 -5.39 35.96
CA ILE A 106 6.76 -5.72 36.36
C ILE A 106 6.09 -6.53 35.26
N GLN A 107 5.59 -7.71 35.62
CA GLN A 107 4.87 -8.58 34.66
C GLN A 107 3.52 -7.97 34.26
N LEU A 108 3.23 -7.95 32.97
CA LEU A 108 1.96 -7.51 32.45
C LEU A 108 0.89 -8.63 32.45
N GLY A 109 1.32 -9.87 32.40
CA GLY A 109 0.47 -11.05 32.12
C GLY A 109 0.09 -11.11 30.63
N THR A 110 -0.43 -12.26 30.18
CA THR A 110 -0.78 -12.48 28.76
C THR A 110 -1.78 -11.47 28.22
N GLY A 111 -2.87 -11.20 28.94
CA GLY A 111 -3.87 -10.19 28.56
C GLY A 111 -3.32 -8.76 28.55
N GLY A 112 -2.38 -8.46 29.46
CA GLY A 112 -1.70 -7.15 29.49
C GLY A 112 -0.76 -6.97 28.32
N LEU A 113 -0.04 -8.02 27.90
CA LEU A 113 0.82 -8.00 26.70
C LEU A 113 -0.01 -7.78 25.43
N VAL A 114 -1.08 -8.57 25.24
CA VAL A 114 -1.98 -8.40 24.08
C VAL A 114 -2.45 -6.96 23.95
N ARG A 115 -2.89 -6.35 25.04
CA ARG A 115 -3.32 -4.94 25.05
C ARG A 115 -2.17 -4.01 24.73
N ALA A 116 -1.01 -4.14 25.41
CA ALA A 116 0.13 -3.26 25.23
C ALA A 116 0.62 -3.23 23.76
N TYR A 117 0.80 -4.41 23.15
CA TYR A 117 1.22 -4.52 21.75
C TYR A 117 0.17 -3.98 20.77
N SER A 118 -1.11 -4.28 21.00
CA SER A 118 -2.20 -3.73 20.19
C SER A 118 -2.31 -2.21 20.30
N ASP A 119 -2.22 -1.67 21.50
CA ASP A 119 -2.45 -0.25 21.77
C ASP A 119 -1.32 0.63 21.22
N VAL A 120 -0.05 0.19 21.36
CA VAL A 120 1.07 0.96 20.82
C VAL A 120 1.04 0.99 19.26
N VAL A 121 0.61 -0.10 18.61
CA VAL A 121 0.41 -0.12 17.14
C VAL A 121 -0.75 0.80 16.76
N ARG A 122 -1.88 0.79 17.50
CA ARG A 122 -2.99 1.73 17.25
C ARG A 122 -2.54 3.17 17.38
N GLN A 123 -1.76 3.50 18.42
CA GLN A 123 -1.20 4.85 18.59
C GLN A 123 -0.34 5.27 17.39
N ALA A 124 0.54 4.39 16.91
CA ALA A 124 1.33 4.68 15.73
C ALA A 124 0.45 4.92 14.48
N LEU A 125 -0.59 4.12 14.30
CA LEU A 125 -1.54 4.27 13.20
C LEU A 125 -2.35 5.57 13.26
N THR A 126 -2.62 6.14 14.45
CA THR A 126 -3.29 7.45 14.56
C THR A 126 -2.44 8.62 14.08
N LEU A 127 -1.12 8.47 14.07
CA LEU A 127 -0.17 9.47 13.57
C LEU A 127 0.24 9.21 12.11
N ALA A 128 -0.20 8.09 11.54
CA ALA A 128 0.17 7.68 10.19
C ALA A 128 -0.52 8.53 9.14
N GLU A 129 0.26 9.13 8.26
CA GLU A 129 -0.24 9.71 7.02
C GLU A 129 -0.54 8.58 6.03
N ARG A 130 -1.71 8.67 5.39
CA ARG A 130 -2.19 7.65 4.45
C ARG A 130 -2.16 8.21 3.04
N GLU A 131 -1.69 7.39 2.11
CA GLU A 131 -1.76 7.66 0.68
C GLU A 131 -2.65 6.62 0.00
N PHE A 132 -3.51 7.06 -0.91
CA PHE A 132 -4.33 6.15 -1.69
C PHE A 132 -3.63 5.83 -3.00
N ILE A 133 -3.28 4.56 -3.19
CA ILE A 133 -2.72 4.07 -4.44
C ILE A 133 -3.83 3.39 -5.24
N PRO A 134 -4.29 3.99 -6.36
CA PRO A 134 -5.30 3.37 -7.20
C PRO A 134 -4.73 2.16 -7.95
N VAL A 135 -5.58 1.18 -8.25
CA VAL A 135 -5.24 0.16 -9.24
C VAL A 135 -5.28 0.83 -10.61
N TRP A 136 -4.17 0.75 -11.34
CA TRP A 136 -4.04 1.31 -12.68
C TRP A 136 -4.30 0.25 -13.74
N HIS A 137 -5.07 0.62 -14.77
CA HIS A 137 -5.17 -0.13 -16.02
C HIS A 137 -4.45 0.65 -17.11
N GLN A 138 -3.81 -0.09 -18.02
CA GLN A 138 -3.15 0.51 -19.17
C GLN A 138 -4.01 0.29 -20.41
N ALA A 139 -4.12 1.33 -21.25
CA ALA A 139 -4.77 1.24 -22.54
C ALA A 139 -3.84 1.72 -23.65
N SER A 140 -3.85 1.03 -24.79
CA SER A 140 -3.28 1.51 -26.04
C SER A 140 -4.38 2.13 -26.87
N LEU A 141 -4.11 3.33 -27.39
CA LEU A 141 -4.97 4.02 -28.34
C LEU A 141 -4.22 4.25 -29.64
N LEU A 142 -4.92 4.10 -30.75
CA LEU A 142 -4.48 4.54 -32.06
C LEU A 142 -5.56 5.46 -32.61
N VAL A 143 -5.28 6.76 -32.70
CA VAL A 143 -6.30 7.78 -32.95
C VAL A 143 -5.84 8.80 -34.00
N PRO A 144 -6.75 9.34 -34.83
CA PRO A 144 -6.48 10.52 -35.65
C PRO A 144 -6.16 11.74 -34.77
N TYR A 145 -5.42 12.70 -35.35
CA TYR A 145 -5.04 13.93 -34.64
C TYR A 145 -6.24 14.70 -34.06
N ALA A 146 -7.36 14.77 -34.78
CA ALA A 146 -8.55 15.43 -34.31
C ALA A 146 -9.15 14.79 -33.02
N VAL A 147 -9.08 13.46 -32.91
CA VAL A 147 -9.50 12.74 -31.71
C VAL A 147 -8.51 12.99 -30.57
N PHE A 148 -7.20 12.91 -30.85
CA PHE A 148 -6.16 13.20 -29.86
C PHE A 148 -6.31 14.59 -29.25
N GLU A 149 -6.42 15.65 -30.09
CA GLU A 149 -6.59 17.02 -29.61
C GLU A 149 -7.87 17.21 -28.77
N ALA A 150 -8.98 16.59 -29.19
CA ALA A 150 -10.23 16.66 -28.46
C ALA A 150 -10.13 15.96 -27.09
N MET A 151 -9.49 14.81 -27.03
CA MET A 151 -9.30 14.06 -25.78
C MET A 151 -8.30 14.78 -24.86
N GLN A 152 -7.20 15.31 -25.39
CA GLN A 152 -6.21 16.03 -24.59
C GLN A 152 -6.82 17.25 -23.86
N LYS A 153 -7.76 17.96 -24.49
CA LYS A 153 -8.50 19.05 -23.85
C LYS A 153 -9.43 18.58 -22.73
N GLN A 154 -9.99 17.37 -22.84
CA GLN A 154 -10.91 16.80 -21.86
C GLN A 154 -10.18 16.16 -20.68
N TRP A 155 -8.96 15.61 -20.91
CA TRP A 155 -8.23 14.83 -19.90
C TRP A 155 -7.69 15.67 -18.75
N GLN A 156 -7.39 16.96 -18.93
CA GLN A 156 -6.99 17.93 -17.90
C GLN A 156 -6.07 17.37 -16.81
N ASN A 157 -5.09 16.54 -17.18
CA ASN A 157 -4.16 15.82 -16.28
C ASN A 157 -4.82 14.71 -15.41
N ARG A 158 -6.05 14.30 -15.73
CA ARG A 158 -6.75 13.26 -14.98
C ARG A 158 -6.20 11.87 -15.27
N TRP A 159 -5.79 11.60 -16.50
CA TRP A 159 -5.19 10.33 -16.92
C TRP A 159 -3.75 10.54 -17.35
N LEU A 160 -2.92 9.53 -17.08
CA LEU A 160 -1.48 9.65 -17.32
C LEU A 160 -1.15 9.10 -18.70
N ILE A 161 -0.42 9.90 -19.49
CA ILE A 161 0.12 9.44 -20.77
C ILE A 161 1.54 8.94 -20.49
N ASP A 162 1.75 7.64 -20.63
CA ASP A 162 3.06 7.01 -20.45
C ASP A 162 3.93 7.12 -21.70
N GLN A 163 3.29 6.96 -22.89
CA GLN A 163 3.98 7.02 -24.17
C GLN A 163 3.09 7.69 -25.22
N GLN A 164 3.70 8.44 -26.11
CA GLN A 164 3.06 9.01 -27.28
C GLN A 164 3.98 8.99 -28.50
N GLU A 165 3.47 8.54 -29.63
CA GLU A 165 4.16 8.49 -30.90
C GLU A 165 3.29 9.16 -31.97
N PHE A 166 3.90 10.07 -32.72
CA PHE A 166 3.24 10.81 -33.79
C PHE A 166 3.65 10.25 -35.15
N GLY A 167 2.68 9.79 -35.94
CA GLY A 167 2.83 9.25 -37.26
C GLY A 167 1.67 9.66 -38.16
N GLN A 168 1.15 8.78 -39.02
CA GLN A 168 -0.09 9.02 -39.74
C GLN A 168 -1.31 9.16 -38.81
N GLN A 169 -1.22 8.48 -37.70
CA GLN A 169 -2.12 8.59 -36.54
C GLN A 169 -1.27 8.74 -35.27
N VAL A 170 -1.89 9.16 -34.19
CA VAL A 170 -1.24 9.26 -32.87
C VAL A 170 -1.43 7.95 -32.13
N ARG A 171 -0.34 7.31 -31.71
CA ARG A 171 -0.34 6.16 -30.83
C ARG A 171 -0.09 6.64 -29.41
N LEU A 172 -0.92 6.19 -28.46
CA LEU A 172 -0.81 6.53 -27.06
C LEU A 172 -0.82 5.27 -26.21
N ILE A 173 -0.04 5.29 -25.13
CA ILE A 173 -0.19 4.39 -24.00
C ILE A 173 -0.60 5.24 -22.80
N VAL A 174 -1.75 4.95 -22.23
CA VAL A 174 -2.33 5.74 -21.12
C VAL A 174 -2.59 4.84 -19.93
N ARG A 175 -2.39 5.38 -18.72
CA ARG A 175 -2.84 4.75 -17.47
C ARG A 175 -4.09 5.45 -16.97
N VAL A 176 -5.08 4.62 -16.67
CA VAL A 176 -6.39 5.04 -16.17
C VAL A 176 -6.66 4.27 -14.87
N ALA A 177 -7.09 4.97 -13.81
CA ALA A 177 -7.49 4.28 -12.59
C ALA A 177 -8.65 3.32 -12.89
N GLN A 178 -8.61 2.11 -12.37
CA GLN A 178 -9.64 1.08 -12.59
C GLN A 178 -11.05 1.61 -12.31
N SER A 179 -11.20 2.44 -11.28
CA SER A 179 -12.48 3.07 -10.94
C SER A 179 -12.99 4.06 -12.00
N GLU A 180 -12.15 4.51 -12.91
CA GLU A 180 -12.45 5.49 -13.97
C GLU A 180 -12.49 4.87 -15.37
N GLN A 181 -12.21 3.58 -15.49
CA GLN A 181 -12.15 2.88 -16.76
C GLN A 181 -13.41 3.07 -17.59
N GLN A 182 -14.58 2.86 -16.98
CA GLN A 182 -15.87 2.98 -17.66
C GLN A 182 -16.13 4.40 -18.15
N GLU A 183 -15.77 5.40 -17.36
CA GLU A 183 -15.90 6.81 -17.74
C GLU A 183 -14.97 7.16 -18.90
N PHE A 184 -13.73 6.67 -18.85
CA PHE A 184 -12.76 6.83 -19.93
C PHE A 184 -13.27 6.26 -21.26
N GLU A 185 -13.79 5.02 -21.24
CA GLU A 185 -14.40 4.38 -22.42
C GLU A 185 -15.56 5.18 -22.98
N GLN A 186 -16.44 5.66 -22.13
CA GLN A 186 -17.60 6.47 -22.56
C GLN A 186 -17.14 7.76 -23.22
N GLN A 187 -16.19 8.49 -22.63
CA GLN A 187 -15.65 9.72 -23.21
C GLN A 187 -14.94 9.47 -24.54
N PHE A 188 -14.17 8.39 -24.64
CA PHE A 188 -13.54 7.98 -25.89
C PHE A 188 -14.59 7.71 -26.99
N MET A 189 -15.58 6.88 -26.71
CA MET A 189 -16.66 6.57 -27.67
C MET A 189 -17.47 7.79 -28.08
N GLN A 190 -17.83 8.66 -27.16
CA GLN A 190 -18.52 9.92 -27.46
C GLN A 190 -17.69 10.81 -28.40
N THR A 191 -16.37 10.87 -28.17
CA THR A 191 -15.48 11.66 -29.02
C THR A 191 -15.39 11.10 -30.43
N ILE A 192 -15.26 9.78 -30.58
CA ILE A 192 -15.25 9.10 -31.90
C ILE A 192 -16.54 9.36 -32.69
N VAL A 193 -17.67 9.17 -32.03
CA VAL A 193 -18.98 9.39 -32.68
C VAL A 193 -19.15 10.86 -33.10
N ARG A 194 -18.81 11.80 -32.24
CA ARG A 194 -18.91 13.24 -32.52
C ARG A 194 -18.04 13.68 -33.68
N LEU A 195 -16.81 13.13 -33.78
CA LEU A 195 -15.83 13.49 -34.82
C LEU A 195 -15.96 12.62 -36.08
N LYS A 196 -16.81 11.58 -36.06
CA LYS A 196 -17.00 10.61 -37.15
C LYS A 196 -15.71 9.89 -37.54
N GLU A 197 -14.93 9.46 -36.52
CA GLU A 197 -13.62 8.81 -36.69
C GLU A 197 -13.64 7.32 -36.27
N PRO A 198 -14.34 6.44 -37.04
CA PRO A 198 -14.55 5.03 -36.66
C PRO A 198 -13.27 4.20 -36.68
N GLN A 199 -12.17 4.69 -37.27
CA GLN A 199 -10.86 4.04 -37.30
C GLN A 199 -10.07 4.21 -35.99
N ALA A 200 -10.53 5.06 -35.07
CA ALA A 200 -9.91 5.17 -33.74
C ALA A 200 -10.12 3.91 -32.94
N THR A 201 -9.07 3.39 -32.33
CA THR A 201 -9.11 2.14 -31.54
C THR A 201 -8.62 2.36 -30.11
N LEU A 202 -9.19 1.60 -29.20
CA LEU A 202 -8.81 1.50 -27.80
C LEU A 202 -8.70 0.03 -27.44
N THR A 203 -7.57 -0.36 -26.84
CA THR A 203 -7.32 -1.73 -26.37
C THR A 203 -6.81 -1.67 -24.94
N TRP A 204 -7.49 -2.34 -24.02
CA TRP A 204 -7.04 -2.48 -22.64
C TRP A 204 -5.98 -3.56 -22.52
N HIS A 205 -4.97 -3.28 -21.70
CA HIS A 205 -3.96 -4.23 -21.29
C HIS A 205 -4.12 -4.48 -19.79
N HIS A 206 -4.15 -5.75 -19.39
CA HIS A 206 -3.87 -6.08 -18.01
C HIS A 206 -2.38 -5.83 -17.80
N LEU A 207 -2.03 -4.85 -16.98
CA LEU A 207 -0.65 -4.73 -16.53
C LEU A 207 -0.35 -6.03 -15.78
N PRO A 208 0.71 -6.78 -16.13
CA PRO A 208 1.20 -7.79 -15.22
C PRO A 208 1.48 -7.07 -13.90
N GLU A 209 1.05 -7.68 -12.79
CA GLU A 209 1.46 -7.22 -11.47
C GLU A 209 2.96 -7.00 -11.53
N GLN A 210 3.41 -5.78 -11.21
CA GLN A 210 4.83 -5.44 -11.30
C GLN A 210 5.57 -6.38 -10.35
N ASP A 211 6.33 -7.31 -10.94
CA ASP A 211 7.39 -8.03 -10.25
C ASP A 211 8.38 -6.98 -9.71
N SER A 212 8.27 -6.69 -8.41
CA SER A 212 9.12 -5.75 -7.67
C SER A 212 10.07 -6.53 -6.78
#